data_9528f56c5e5662d8c0fa67bbd7b3d383
#
_entry.id   9528f56c5e5662d8c0fa67bbd7b3d383
#
_cell.length_a   1.000
_cell.length_b   1.000
_cell.length_c   1.000
_cell.angle_alpha   90.00
_cell.angle_beta   90.00
_cell.angle_gamma   90.00
#
_symmetry.space_group_name_H-M   'P 1'
#
loop_
_entity.id
_entity.type
_entity.pdbx_description
1 polymer ?
#
loop_
_entity_poly.entity_id
_entity_poly.type
_entity_poly.pdbx_seq_one_letter_code
_entity_poly.pdbx_strand_id
1 'polypeptide(L)'
;MVVFGVANKRSIAWAIAQQMQQAGAQLAITYQNERLKEEADDLIAALPNSQAFQCDVSRDEEIAQLFEQLKARYGKLDALVHSIAFAPAEELKGEFADTSREGFRIALDISVYSLVVLARAARPLMTEGGSIMTLTYYGAEKVVPRYNVMGVAKAALEACVRYLAYDLGKNKIRVNAISAGPIKTLAARGISGFGDMLGAQAERAPLQRNVDVKEVAATAVFLASDAATGITGETIYVDCGYNIMGF
;
A
#
# COMPACT_ATOMS: atom_id res chain seq x y z
N MET A 1 3.17 -11.77 -9.37
CA MET A 1 2.70 -10.48 -8.87
C MET A 1 3.85 -9.61 -8.36
N VAL A 2 3.66 -8.29 -8.22
CA VAL A 2 4.67 -7.37 -7.68
C VAL A 2 4.17 -6.71 -6.39
N VAL A 3 5.05 -6.59 -5.38
CA VAL A 3 4.75 -5.98 -4.08
C VAL A 3 5.74 -4.85 -3.80
N PHE A 4 5.22 -3.65 -3.66
CA PHE A 4 5.96 -2.45 -3.30
C PHE A 4 5.82 -2.14 -1.81
N GLY A 5 6.89 -1.60 -1.21
CA GLY A 5 6.85 -1.09 0.17
C GLY A 5 7.24 -2.13 1.24
N VAL A 6 7.92 -3.21 0.86
CA VAL A 6 8.49 -4.16 1.82
C VAL A 6 9.75 -3.55 2.43
N ALA A 7 9.59 -2.85 3.56
CA ALA A 7 10.70 -2.21 4.26
C ALA A 7 11.37 -3.13 5.28
N ASN A 8 10.64 -4.06 5.89
CA ASN A 8 11.14 -5.05 6.87
C ASN A 8 10.03 -6.06 7.22
N LYS A 9 10.35 -7.03 8.10
CA LYS A 9 9.43 -8.08 8.59
C LYS A 9 8.17 -7.57 9.31
N ARG A 10 8.10 -6.28 9.66
CA ARG A 10 6.95 -5.65 10.34
C ARG A 10 6.07 -4.85 9.39
N SER A 11 6.45 -4.72 8.12
CA SER A 11 5.64 -3.99 7.14
C SER A 11 4.38 -4.78 6.76
N ILE A 12 3.29 -4.06 6.49
CA ILE A 12 2.06 -4.66 5.97
C ILE A 12 2.35 -5.38 4.64
N ALA A 13 3.17 -4.76 3.78
CA ALA A 13 3.61 -5.37 2.52
C ALA A 13 4.28 -6.73 2.71
N TRP A 14 5.07 -6.91 3.78
CA TRP A 14 5.69 -8.20 4.08
C TRP A 14 4.64 -9.27 4.44
N ALA A 15 3.69 -8.94 5.30
CA ALA A 15 2.63 -9.87 5.65
C ALA A 15 1.77 -10.26 4.42
N ILE A 16 1.50 -9.28 3.53
CA ILE A 16 0.82 -9.54 2.27
C ILE A 16 1.66 -10.48 1.40
N ALA A 17 2.96 -10.19 1.21
CA ALA A 17 3.85 -11.04 0.43
C ALA A 17 3.88 -12.48 0.94
N GLN A 18 3.97 -12.69 2.26
CA GLN A 18 3.94 -14.03 2.86
C GLN A 18 2.64 -14.78 2.56
N GLN A 19 1.48 -14.16 2.74
CA GLN A 19 0.20 -14.83 2.49
C GLN A 19 -0.06 -15.07 1.00
N MET A 20 0.36 -14.15 0.13
CA MET A 20 0.30 -14.34 -1.32
C MET A 20 1.19 -15.52 -1.77
N GLN A 21 2.40 -15.64 -1.21
CA GLN A 21 3.28 -16.77 -1.49
C GLN A 21 2.66 -18.10 -1.01
N GLN A 22 2.05 -18.12 0.19
CA GLN A 22 1.34 -19.28 0.70
C GLN A 22 0.13 -19.66 -0.18
N ALA A 23 -0.49 -18.68 -0.83
CA ALA A 23 -1.55 -18.89 -1.82
C ALA A 23 -1.02 -19.31 -3.21
N GLY A 24 0.30 -19.53 -3.37
CA GLY A 24 0.92 -20.02 -4.59
C GLY A 24 1.43 -18.94 -5.55
N ALA A 25 1.43 -17.65 -5.16
CA ALA A 25 1.91 -16.59 -6.01
C ALA A 25 3.44 -16.61 -6.16
N GLN A 26 3.92 -16.33 -7.39
CA GLN A 26 5.30 -15.94 -7.65
C GLN A 26 5.45 -14.44 -7.40
N LEU A 27 6.46 -14.03 -6.64
CA LEU A 27 6.59 -12.66 -6.16
C LEU A 27 7.81 -11.94 -6.72
N ALA A 28 7.57 -10.73 -7.20
CA ALA A 28 8.60 -9.69 -7.32
C ALA A 28 8.43 -8.74 -6.13
N ILE A 29 9.48 -8.55 -5.34
CA ILE A 29 9.47 -7.66 -4.17
C ILE A 29 10.40 -6.49 -4.47
N THR A 30 9.92 -5.26 -4.28
CA THR A 30 10.74 -4.09 -4.57
C THR A 30 11.37 -3.50 -3.31
N TYR A 31 12.61 -3.03 -3.45
CA TYR A 31 13.32 -2.22 -2.48
C TYR A 31 13.76 -0.89 -3.13
N GLN A 32 13.86 0.18 -2.35
CA GLN A 32 14.02 1.52 -2.90
C GLN A 32 15.42 1.80 -3.46
N ASN A 33 16.48 1.35 -2.76
CA ASN A 33 17.85 1.68 -3.12
C ASN A 33 18.83 0.61 -2.65
N GLU A 34 20.07 0.64 -3.13
CA GLU A 34 21.11 -0.36 -2.84
C GLU A 34 21.36 -0.57 -1.35
N ARG A 35 21.19 0.46 -0.51
CA ARG A 35 21.35 0.33 0.94
C ARG A 35 20.33 -0.63 1.57
N LEU A 36 19.16 -0.79 0.95
CA LEU A 36 18.08 -1.67 1.43
C LEU A 36 18.13 -3.06 0.79
N LYS A 37 19.10 -3.30 -0.10
CA LYS A 37 19.20 -4.56 -0.84
C LYS A 37 19.46 -5.76 0.07
N GLU A 38 20.40 -5.65 0.99
CA GLU A 38 20.75 -6.76 1.90
C GLU A 38 19.52 -7.19 2.73
N GLU A 39 18.77 -6.22 3.27
CA GLU A 39 17.54 -6.53 4.00
C GLU A 39 16.46 -7.15 3.09
N ALA A 40 16.36 -6.70 1.84
CA ALA A 40 15.45 -7.27 0.86
C ALA A 40 15.84 -8.71 0.48
N ASP A 41 17.12 -8.98 0.27
CA ASP A 41 17.64 -10.31 -0.04
C ASP A 41 17.41 -11.29 1.13
N ASP A 42 17.63 -10.86 2.37
CA ASP A 42 17.32 -11.63 3.59
C ASP A 42 15.83 -11.97 3.71
N LEU A 43 14.96 -11.02 3.36
CA LEU A 43 13.52 -11.24 3.36
C LEU A 43 13.11 -12.26 2.30
N ILE A 44 13.68 -12.14 1.11
CA ILE A 44 13.36 -13.02 -0.03
C ILE A 44 13.87 -14.45 0.20
N ALA A 45 15.00 -14.62 0.89
CA ALA A 45 15.49 -15.93 1.27
C ALA A 45 14.46 -16.76 2.07
N ALA A 46 13.52 -16.08 2.75
CA ALA A 46 12.43 -16.71 3.48
C ALA A 46 11.16 -16.94 2.63
N LEU A 47 11.14 -16.52 1.36
CA LEU A 47 10.00 -16.63 0.45
C LEU A 47 10.37 -17.40 -0.82
N PRO A 48 10.13 -18.71 -0.89
CA PRO A 48 10.37 -19.49 -2.10
C PRO A 48 9.69 -18.88 -3.33
N ASN A 49 10.34 -18.97 -4.50
CA ASN A 49 9.85 -18.41 -5.77
C ASN A 49 9.67 -16.89 -5.79
N SER A 50 10.45 -16.16 -4.98
CA SER A 50 10.46 -14.70 -4.93
C SER A 50 11.78 -14.14 -5.47
N GLN A 51 11.77 -12.91 -5.95
CA GLN A 51 12.95 -12.16 -6.39
C GLN A 51 12.86 -10.69 -5.98
N ALA A 52 14.01 -10.10 -5.61
CA ALA A 52 14.13 -8.67 -5.31
C ALA A 52 14.43 -7.85 -6.57
N PHE A 53 13.87 -6.65 -6.61
CA PHE A 53 14.11 -5.67 -7.66
C PHE A 53 14.26 -4.28 -7.04
N GLN A 54 15.24 -3.52 -7.50
CA GLN A 54 15.35 -2.12 -7.10
C GLN A 54 14.33 -1.27 -7.85
N CYS A 55 13.65 -0.36 -7.13
CA CYS A 55 12.80 0.65 -7.72
C CYS A 55 12.51 1.78 -6.73
N ASP A 56 13.01 2.97 -7.01
CA ASP A 56 12.54 4.19 -6.39
C ASP A 56 11.37 4.75 -7.22
N VAL A 57 10.18 4.78 -6.62
CA VAL A 57 8.95 5.21 -7.32
C VAL A 57 8.89 6.71 -7.60
N SER A 58 9.83 7.50 -7.10
CA SER A 58 10.01 8.90 -7.47
C SER A 58 10.77 9.10 -8.80
N ARG A 59 11.22 7.99 -9.43
CA ARG A 59 12.05 8.00 -10.63
C ARG A 59 11.41 7.18 -11.74
N ASP A 60 10.87 7.87 -12.74
CA ASP A 60 10.17 7.22 -13.86
C ASP A 60 11.05 6.23 -14.63
N GLU A 61 12.36 6.46 -14.70
CA GLU A 61 13.32 5.58 -15.35
C GLU A 61 13.48 4.25 -14.61
N GLU A 62 13.50 4.27 -13.26
CA GLU A 62 13.59 3.05 -12.46
C GLU A 62 12.28 2.24 -12.54
N ILE A 63 11.14 2.91 -12.60
CA ILE A 63 9.85 2.26 -12.84
C ILE A 63 9.85 1.57 -14.20
N ALA A 64 10.27 2.26 -15.26
CA ALA A 64 10.32 1.68 -16.61
C ALA A 64 11.24 0.46 -16.66
N GLN A 65 12.44 0.55 -16.08
CA GLN A 65 13.40 -0.56 -15.99
C GLN A 65 12.84 -1.76 -15.22
N LEU A 66 12.17 -1.52 -14.09
CA LEU A 66 11.53 -2.58 -13.32
C LEU A 66 10.50 -3.34 -14.16
N PHE A 67 9.60 -2.63 -14.84
CA PHE A 67 8.54 -3.30 -15.62
C PHE A 67 9.08 -4.04 -16.84
N GLU A 68 10.16 -3.60 -17.47
CA GLU A 68 10.88 -4.37 -18.50
C GLU A 68 11.51 -5.66 -17.91
N GLN A 69 12.11 -5.59 -16.72
CA GLN A 69 12.63 -6.78 -16.03
C GLN A 69 11.50 -7.76 -15.66
N LEU A 70 10.37 -7.27 -15.14
CA LEU A 70 9.21 -8.08 -14.83
C LEU A 70 8.64 -8.77 -16.08
N LYS A 71 8.56 -8.06 -17.20
CA LYS A 71 8.15 -8.59 -18.50
C LYS A 71 9.08 -9.71 -18.98
N ALA A 72 10.38 -9.45 -18.94
CA ALA A 72 11.38 -10.44 -19.35
C ALA A 72 11.35 -11.70 -18.49
N ARG A 73 11.11 -11.55 -17.17
CA ARG A 73 11.17 -12.65 -16.20
C ARG A 73 9.88 -13.45 -16.11
N TYR A 74 8.72 -12.78 -16.11
CA TYR A 74 7.42 -13.39 -15.81
C TYR A 74 6.44 -13.37 -16.98
N GLY A 75 6.69 -12.56 -18.01
CA GLY A 75 5.82 -12.40 -19.18
C GLY A 75 4.54 -11.64 -18.90
N LYS A 76 3.86 -11.94 -17.80
CA LYS A 76 2.60 -11.30 -17.37
C LYS A 76 2.60 -10.94 -15.88
N LEU A 77 1.64 -10.10 -15.50
CA LEU A 77 1.41 -9.68 -14.13
C LEU A 77 -0.07 -9.85 -13.78
N ASP A 78 -0.37 -10.58 -12.71
CA ASP A 78 -1.75 -10.83 -12.26
C ASP A 78 -2.17 -9.87 -11.13
N ALA A 79 -1.22 -9.41 -10.32
CA ALA A 79 -1.53 -8.46 -9.25
C ALA A 79 -0.36 -7.50 -8.93
N LEU A 80 -0.73 -6.28 -8.47
CA LEU A 80 0.18 -5.26 -7.97
C LEU A 80 -0.30 -4.80 -6.59
N VAL A 81 0.61 -4.82 -5.61
CA VAL A 81 0.38 -4.26 -4.26
C VAL A 81 1.20 -2.99 -4.11
N HIS A 82 0.52 -1.86 -3.98
CA HIS A 82 1.10 -0.57 -3.66
C HIS A 82 0.98 -0.32 -2.15
N SER A 83 2.07 -0.53 -1.41
CA SER A 83 2.14 -0.28 0.04
C SER A 83 3.19 0.78 0.35
N ILE A 84 3.11 1.91 -0.36
CA ILE A 84 4.04 3.03 -0.26
C ILE A 84 3.33 4.23 0.33
N ALA A 85 3.98 4.90 1.29
CA ALA A 85 3.58 6.19 1.80
C ALA A 85 4.80 6.88 2.41
N PHE A 86 4.95 8.17 2.13
CA PHE A 86 6.02 8.98 2.69
C PHE A 86 5.59 10.44 2.80
N ALA A 87 5.95 11.06 3.90
CA ALA A 87 6.02 12.50 4.08
C ALA A 87 7.25 12.83 4.93
N PRO A 88 7.90 14.00 4.73
CA PRO A 88 8.95 14.46 5.65
C PRO A 88 8.44 14.51 7.08
N ALA A 89 9.23 14.08 8.04
CA ALA A 89 8.80 13.93 9.43
C ALA A 89 8.37 15.28 10.09
N GLU A 90 8.91 16.39 9.64
CA GLU A 90 8.54 17.74 10.06
C GLU A 90 7.11 18.11 9.65
N GLU A 91 6.61 17.61 8.54
CA GLU A 91 5.25 17.87 8.04
C GLU A 91 4.17 17.12 8.84
N LEU A 92 4.57 16.18 9.68
CA LEU A 92 3.69 15.46 10.60
C LEU A 92 3.70 16.09 12.02
N LYS A 93 4.41 17.21 12.20
CA LYS A 93 4.49 17.95 13.45
C LYS A 93 3.74 19.29 13.32
N GLY A 94 3.36 19.86 14.47
CA GLY A 94 2.68 21.16 14.47
C GLY A 94 1.28 21.14 13.85
N GLU A 95 0.86 22.29 13.35
CA GLU A 95 -0.45 22.48 12.74
C GLU A 95 -0.41 22.13 11.24
N PHE A 96 -1.49 21.58 10.72
CA PHE A 96 -1.59 21.26 9.29
C PHE A 96 -1.44 22.50 8.40
N ALA A 97 -1.91 23.65 8.86
CA ALA A 97 -1.79 24.93 8.14
C ALA A 97 -0.35 25.36 7.86
N ASP A 98 0.62 24.88 8.64
CA ASP A 98 2.03 25.16 8.48
C ASP A 98 2.75 24.24 7.50
N THR A 99 2.01 23.29 6.89
CA THR A 99 2.60 22.35 5.91
C THR A 99 3.29 23.11 4.77
N SER A 100 4.57 22.82 4.55
CA SER A 100 5.33 23.46 3.50
C SER A 100 4.86 23.03 2.11
N ARG A 101 5.02 23.92 1.10
CA ARG A 101 4.72 23.59 -0.30
C ARG A 101 5.50 22.35 -0.77
N GLU A 102 6.77 22.28 -0.41
CA GLU A 102 7.63 21.16 -0.81
C GLU A 102 7.26 19.86 -0.09
N GLY A 103 7.00 19.89 1.22
CA GLY A 103 6.54 18.72 1.95
C GLY A 103 5.19 18.19 1.44
N PHE A 104 4.27 19.10 1.11
CA PHE A 104 3.00 18.75 0.47
C PHE A 104 3.21 18.07 -0.89
N ARG A 105 4.09 18.64 -1.73
CA ARG A 105 4.45 18.07 -3.04
C ARG A 105 5.04 16.67 -2.90
N ILE A 106 6.03 16.49 -2.02
CA ILE A 106 6.67 15.20 -1.78
C ILE A 106 5.67 14.15 -1.28
N ALA A 107 4.80 14.51 -0.34
CA ALA A 107 3.80 13.59 0.20
C ALA A 107 2.84 13.09 -0.88
N LEU A 108 2.36 13.98 -1.76
CA LEU A 108 1.47 13.60 -2.87
C LEU A 108 2.20 12.83 -3.97
N ASP A 109 3.41 13.23 -4.30
CA ASP A 109 4.21 12.57 -5.34
C ASP A 109 4.48 11.10 -4.98
N ILE A 110 5.04 10.87 -3.81
CA ILE A 110 5.43 9.52 -3.38
C ILE A 110 4.24 8.68 -2.94
N SER A 111 3.25 9.26 -2.25
CA SER A 111 2.16 8.46 -1.66
C SER A 111 0.95 8.30 -2.58
N VAL A 112 0.82 9.13 -3.61
CA VAL A 112 -0.37 9.17 -4.47
C VAL A 112 -0.01 8.95 -5.93
N TYR A 113 0.83 9.83 -6.52
CA TYR A 113 1.18 9.74 -7.94
C TYR A 113 1.89 8.44 -8.28
N SER A 114 2.66 7.89 -7.36
CA SER A 114 3.31 6.59 -7.54
C SER A 114 2.30 5.46 -7.87
N LEU A 115 1.10 5.45 -7.28
CA LEU A 115 0.05 4.47 -7.66
C LEU A 115 -0.36 4.65 -9.13
N VAL A 116 -0.50 5.89 -9.59
CA VAL A 116 -0.93 6.19 -10.97
C VAL A 116 0.12 5.72 -11.97
N VAL A 117 1.39 6.06 -11.74
CA VAL A 117 2.48 5.67 -12.66
C VAL A 117 2.72 4.16 -12.64
N LEU A 118 2.64 3.51 -11.48
CA LEU A 118 2.77 2.06 -11.37
C LEU A 118 1.61 1.32 -12.05
N ALA A 119 0.37 1.79 -11.92
CA ALA A 119 -0.79 1.23 -12.61
C ALA A 119 -0.66 1.38 -14.13
N ARG A 120 -0.18 2.54 -14.61
CA ARG A 120 0.14 2.78 -16.03
C ARG A 120 1.17 1.78 -16.55
N ALA A 121 2.25 1.57 -15.80
CA ALA A 121 3.33 0.65 -16.18
C ALA A 121 2.91 -0.83 -16.10
N ALA A 122 2.04 -1.20 -15.15
CA ALA A 122 1.55 -2.56 -14.99
C ALA A 122 0.55 -2.99 -16.07
N ARG A 123 -0.28 -2.05 -16.55
CA ARG A 123 -1.37 -2.35 -17.49
C ARG A 123 -0.96 -3.19 -18.70
N PRO A 124 0.17 -2.93 -19.40
CA PRO A 124 0.58 -3.74 -20.56
C PRO A 124 0.93 -5.19 -20.22
N LEU A 125 1.27 -5.49 -18.98
CA LEU A 125 1.59 -6.84 -18.50
C LEU A 125 0.36 -7.57 -17.91
N MET A 126 -0.72 -6.86 -17.62
CA MET A 126 -1.98 -7.41 -17.09
C MET A 126 -2.93 -7.79 -18.24
N THR A 127 -2.45 -8.65 -19.16
CA THR A 127 -3.11 -8.97 -20.44
C THR A 127 -4.41 -9.76 -20.29
N GLU A 128 -4.59 -10.46 -19.19
CA GLU A 128 -5.79 -11.26 -18.88
C GLU A 128 -6.67 -10.59 -17.81
N GLY A 129 -6.40 -9.32 -17.51
CA GLY A 129 -6.94 -8.61 -16.37
C GLY A 129 -6.04 -8.75 -15.14
N GLY A 130 -6.56 -8.43 -13.96
CA GLY A 130 -5.80 -8.54 -12.72
C GLY A 130 -6.31 -7.64 -11.60
N SER A 131 -5.52 -7.54 -10.54
CA SER A 131 -5.85 -6.76 -9.35
C SER A 131 -4.73 -5.80 -8.97
N ILE A 132 -5.06 -4.52 -8.85
CA ILE A 132 -4.19 -3.50 -8.27
C ILE A 132 -4.79 -3.12 -6.92
N MET A 133 -3.98 -3.12 -5.88
CA MET A 133 -4.43 -2.73 -4.55
C MET A 133 -3.47 -1.78 -3.88
N THR A 134 -4.02 -0.82 -3.12
CA THR A 134 -3.22 0.12 -2.32
C THR A 134 -3.63 0.09 -0.86
N LEU A 135 -2.75 0.57 0.03
CA LEU A 135 -2.99 0.69 1.46
C LEU A 135 -3.35 2.14 1.80
N THR A 136 -4.53 2.32 2.38
CA THR A 136 -4.99 3.61 2.90
C THR A 136 -5.23 3.54 4.41
N TYR A 137 -5.73 4.62 4.97
CA TYR A 137 -6.02 4.74 6.39
C TYR A 137 -7.22 5.68 6.60
N TYR A 138 -7.98 5.44 7.64
CA TYR A 138 -9.18 6.21 8.02
C TYR A 138 -8.96 7.74 8.12
N GLY A 139 -7.70 8.17 8.30
CA GLY A 139 -7.30 9.57 8.17
C GLY A 139 -7.58 10.22 6.80
N ALA A 140 -7.97 9.44 5.78
CA ALA A 140 -8.49 9.96 4.51
C ALA A 140 -9.88 10.60 4.65
N GLU A 141 -10.70 10.13 5.59
CA GLU A 141 -12.07 10.58 5.79
C GLU A 141 -12.25 11.45 7.03
N LYS A 142 -11.50 11.14 8.08
CA LYS A 142 -11.61 11.82 9.38
C LYS A 142 -10.27 12.42 9.78
N VAL A 143 -10.33 13.52 10.51
CA VAL A 143 -9.12 14.12 11.06
C VAL A 143 -8.54 13.18 12.13
N VAL A 144 -7.34 12.70 11.86
CA VAL A 144 -6.51 12.01 12.84
C VAL A 144 -5.40 12.97 13.29
N PRO A 145 -5.36 13.37 14.56
CA PRO A 145 -4.33 14.29 15.05
C PRO A 145 -2.92 13.80 14.70
N ARG A 146 -2.07 14.70 14.24
CA ARG A 146 -0.66 14.42 13.87
C ARG A 146 -0.48 13.55 12.63
N TYR A 147 -1.54 13.30 11.88
CA TYR A 147 -1.45 12.65 10.57
C TYR A 147 -1.31 13.68 9.44
N ASN A 148 -1.76 14.90 9.65
CA ASN A 148 -1.55 16.12 8.85
C ASN A 148 -1.63 15.86 7.33
N VAL A 149 -0.59 16.21 6.58
CA VAL A 149 -0.53 16.06 5.10
C VAL A 149 -0.77 14.62 4.63
N MET A 150 -0.43 13.62 5.44
CA MET A 150 -0.72 12.23 5.09
C MET A 150 -2.22 11.92 5.02
N GLY A 151 -3.06 12.58 5.81
CA GLY A 151 -4.52 12.46 5.70
C GLY A 151 -5.00 12.93 4.33
N VAL A 152 -4.52 14.08 3.88
CA VAL A 152 -4.82 14.62 2.55
C VAL A 152 -4.30 13.70 1.44
N ALA A 153 -3.07 13.19 1.58
CA ALA A 153 -2.51 12.24 0.63
C ALA A 153 -3.35 10.95 0.55
N LYS A 154 -3.83 10.41 1.68
CA LYS A 154 -4.69 9.22 1.67
C LYS A 154 -6.07 9.49 1.04
N ALA A 155 -6.67 10.66 1.25
CA ALA A 155 -7.89 11.04 0.56
C ALA A 155 -7.70 11.12 -0.97
N ALA A 156 -6.60 11.74 -1.41
CA ALA A 156 -6.24 11.80 -2.82
C ALA A 156 -5.95 10.40 -3.41
N LEU A 157 -5.28 9.52 -2.64
CA LEU A 157 -5.01 8.14 -3.03
C LEU A 157 -6.31 7.35 -3.28
N GLU A 158 -7.31 7.48 -2.39
CA GLU A 158 -8.63 6.85 -2.55
C GLU A 158 -9.40 7.41 -3.75
N ALA A 159 -9.26 8.71 -4.03
CA ALA A 159 -9.79 9.27 -5.26
C ALA A 159 -9.13 8.64 -6.49
N CYS A 160 -7.80 8.49 -6.52
CA CYS A 160 -7.07 7.84 -7.62
C CYS A 160 -7.53 6.38 -7.83
N VAL A 161 -7.84 5.64 -6.76
CA VAL A 161 -8.38 4.27 -6.86
C VAL A 161 -9.66 4.25 -7.71
N ARG A 162 -10.60 5.18 -7.48
CA ARG A 162 -11.86 5.26 -8.23
C ARG A 162 -11.64 5.58 -9.72
N TYR A 163 -10.78 6.57 -10.02
CA TYR A 163 -10.47 6.93 -11.40
C TYR A 163 -9.72 5.81 -12.13
N LEU A 164 -8.75 5.18 -11.50
CA LEU A 164 -8.03 4.04 -12.07
C LEU A 164 -8.94 2.82 -12.28
N ALA A 165 -9.87 2.55 -11.36
CA ALA A 165 -10.86 1.49 -11.51
C ALA A 165 -11.75 1.71 -12.73
N TYR A 166 -12.19 2.94 -12.95
CA TYR A 166 -12.98 3.31 -14.13
C TYR A 166 -12.17 3.11 -15.43
N ASP A 167 -10.95 3.68 -15.48
CA ASP A 167 -10.13 3.64 -16.69
C ASP A 167 -9.66 2.23 -17.07
N LEU A 168 -9.30 1.42 -16.07
CA LEU A 168 -8.70 0.10 -16.26
C LEU A 168 -9.73 -1.04 -16.30
N GLY A 169 -10.97 -0.79 -15.88
CA GLY A 169 -12.04 -1.78 -15.84
C GLY A 169 -12.31 -2.43 -17.20
N LYS A 170 -12.23 -1.69 -18.30
CA LYS A 170 -12.34 -2.21 -19.67
C LYS A 170 -11.26 -3.25 -20.01
N ASN A 171 -10.14 -3.25 -19.32
CA ASN A 171 -9.07 -4.23 -19.42
C ASN A 171 -9.22 -5.38 -18.39
N LYS A 172 -10.35 -5.46 -17.68
CA LYS A 172 -10.60 -6.40 -16.58
C LYS A 172 -9.62 -6.24 -15.40
N ILE A 173 -8.99 -5.08 -15.26
CA ILE A 173 -8.09 -4.76 -14.15
C ILE A 173 -8.92 -4.06 -13.08
N ARG A 174 -8.96 -4.65 -11.90
CA ARG A 174 -9.64 -4.12 -10.71
C ARG A 174 -8.66 -3.30 -9.89
N VAL A 175 -9.12 -2.19 -9.33
CA VAL A 175 -8.30 -1.31 -8.48
C VAL A 175 -9.06 -1.03 -7.19
N ASN A 176 -8.48 -1.40 -6.04
CA ASN A 176 -9.11 -1.23 -4.74
C ASN A 176 -8.12 -0.71 -3.69
N ALA A 177 -8.63 -0.11 -2.63
CA ALA A 177 -7.87 0.26 -1.45
C ALA A 177 -8.23 -0.64 -0.25
N ILE A 178 -7.27 -0.89 0.63
CA ILE A 178 -7.48 -1.51 1.93
C ILE A 178 -7.18 -0.44 2.98
N SER A 179 -8.21 -0.03 3.72
CA SER A 179 -8.08 0.89 4.86
C SER A 179 -7.82 0.06 6.11
N ALA A 180 -6.54 -0.06 6.45
CA ALA A 180 -6.11 -0.81 7.62
C ALA A 180 -6.23 0.05 8.88
N GLY A 181 -6.69 -0.53 10.00
CA GLY A 181 -6.51 0.07 11.32
C GLY A 181 -5.02 0.23 11.66
N PRO A 182 -4.68 0.94 12.76
CA PRO A 182 -3.30 1.20 13.10
C PRO A 182 -2.54 -0.09 13.43
N ILE A 183 -1.42 -0.28 12.74
CA ILE A 183 -0.51 -1.42 12.91
C ILE A 183 0.89 -0.88 13.26
N LYS A 184 1.58 -1.54 14.18
CA LYS A 184 2.95 -1.17 14.63
C LYS A 184 3.98 -1.45 13.52
N THR A 185 4.01 -0.59 12.51
CA THR A 185 5.00 -0.63 11.42
C THR A 185 6.15 0.35 11.67
N LEU A 186 7.19 0.30 10.82
CA LEU A 186 8.26 1.30 10.85
C LEU A 186 7.71 2.70 10.52
N ALA A 187 6.84 2.82 9.54
CA ALA A 187 6.19 4.09 9.17
C ALA A 187 5.36 4.68 10.32
N ALA A 188 4.65 3.85 11.08
CA ALA A 188 3.85 4.28 12.21
C ALA A 188 4.68 4.88 13.37
N ARG A 189 5.98 4.56 13.47
CA ARG A 189 6.88 5.14 14.48
C ARG A 189 7.11 6.65 14.27
N GLY A 190 6.91 7.15 13.05
CA GLY A 190 7.00 8.58 12.75
C GLY A 190 5.83 9.41 13.30
N ILE A 191 4.73 8.74 13.70
CA ILE A 191 3.53 9.41 14.23
C ILE A 191 3.65 9.51 15.76
N SER A 192 3.78 10.74 16.28
CA SER A 192 3.86 10.95 17.73
C SER A 192 2.51 10.61 18.40
N GLY A 193 2.54 9.89 19.55
CA GLY A 193 1.33 9.45 20.24
C GLY A 193 0.68 8.20 19.62
N PHE A 194 1.38 7.46 18.74
CA PHE A 194 0.85 6.24 18.11
C PHE A 194 0.42 5.17 19.13
N GLY A 195 1.11 5.08 20.28
CA GLY A 195 0.73 4.15 21.36
C GLY A 195 -0.64 4.46 21.95
N ASP A 196 -0.94 5.73 22.20
CA ASP A 196 -2.23 6.18 22.72
C ASP A 196 -3.35 5.93 21.70
N MET A 197 -3.04 6.15 20.42
CA MET A 197 -3.98 5.87 19.32
C MET A 197 -4.34 4.38 19.25
N LEU A 198 -3.38 3.47 19.42
CA LEU A 198 -3.64 2.02 19.48
C LEU A 198 -4.55 1.65 20.64
N GLY A 199 -4.33 2.23 21.84
CA GLY A 199 -5.18 2.01 23.02
C GLY A 199 -6.61 2.48 22.77
N ALA A 200 -6.76 3.72 22.33
CA ALA A 200 -8.07 4.31 22.04
C ALA A 200 -8.84 3.55 20.95
N GLN A 201 -8.14 3.05 19.94
CA GLN A 201 -8.81 2.26 18.89
C GLN A 201 -9.25 0.90 19.41
N ALA A 202 -8.42 0.19 20.18
CA ALA A 202 -8.80 -1.10 20.73
C ALA A 202 -10.02 -0.99 21.67
N GLU A 203 -10.11 0.11 22.43
CA GLU A 203 -11.23 0.38 23.33
C GLU A 203 -12.54 0.69 22.59
N ARG A 204 -12.46 1.44 21.47
CA ARG A 204 -13.63 1.95 20.73
C ARG A 204 -14.08 1.05 19.60
N ALA A 205 -13.21 0.23 19.05
CA ALA A 205 -13.56 -0.67 17.96
C ALA A 205 -14.61 -1.69 18.39
N PRO A 206 -15.64 -1.98 17.59
CA PRO A 206 -16.67 -3.00 17.92
C PRO A 206 -16.12 -4.35 18.33
N LEU A 207 -15.01 -4.80 17.73
CA LEU A 207 -14.35 -6.06 18.09
C LEU A 207 -13.43 -5.94 19.33
N GLN A 208 -13.34 -4.75 19.95
CA GLN A 208 -12.59 -4.46 21.18
C GLN A 208 -11.12 -4.91 21.14
N ARG A 209 -10.49 -4.75 19.97
CA ARG A 209 -9.09 -5.05 19.76
C ARG A 209 -8.54 -4.27 18.54
N ASN A 210 -7.24 -4.19 18.44
CA ASN A 210 -6.59 -3.75 17.22
C ASN A 210 -6.65 -4.83 16.13
N VAL A 211 -6.56 -4.39 14.88
CA VAL A 211 -6.41 -5.28 13.73
C VAL A 211 -5.04 -5.98 13.77
N ASP A 212 -5.00 -7.24 13.37
CA ASP A 212 -3.76 -7.96 13.11
C ASP A 212 -3.32 -7.75 11.65
N VAL A 213 -2.04 -7.62 11.42
CA VAL A 213 -1.46 -7.47 10.07
C VAL A 213 -1.85 -8.61 9.14
N LYS A 214 -2.06 -9.81 9.67
CA LYS A 214 -2.51 -10.98 8.91
C LYS A 214 -3.93 -10.84 8.37
N GLU A 215 -4.80 -10.09 9.06
CA GLU A 215 -6.17 -9.83 8.61
C GLU A 215 -6.17 -8.90 7.39
N VAL A 216 -5.28 -7.89 7.39
CA VAL A 216 -5.04 -7.03 6.23
C VAL A 216 -4.48 -7.83 5.06
N ALA A 217 -3.53 -8.73 5.33
CA ALA A 217 -2.94 -9.59 4.32
C ALA A 217 -3.96 -10.59 3.73
N ALA A 218 -4.85 -11.17 4.55
CA ALA A 218 -5.93 -12.04 4.09
C ALA A 218 -6.90 -11.31 3.16
N THR A 219 -7.24 -10.06 3.49
CA THR A 219 -8.06 -9.21 2.62
C THR A 219 -7.35 -8.92 1.29
N ALA A 220 -6.03 -8.70 1.29
CA ALA A 220 -5.28 -8.54 0.07
C ALA A 220 -5.31 -9.81 -0.81
N VAL A 221 -5.16 -11.00 -0.23
CA VAL A 221 -5.30 -12.28 -0.94
C VAL A 221 -6.69 -12.42 -1.54
N PHE A 222 -7.74 -12.12 -0.77
CA PHE A 222 -9.12 -12.12 -1.28
C PHE A 222 -9.28 -11.17 -2.47
N LEU A 223 -8.82 -9.93 -2.37
CA LEU A 223 -8.91 -8.94 -3.45
C LEU A 223 -8.08 -9.32 -4.69
N ALA A 224 -7.02 -10.11 -4.54
CA ALA A 224 -6.24 -10.63 -5.66
C ALA A 224 -6.91 -11.83 -6.36
N SER A 225 -7.80 -12.54 -5.67
CA SER A 225 -8.42 -13.78 -6.14
C SER A 225 -9.64 -13.57 -7.03
N ASP A 226 -10.10 -14.65 -7.65
CA ASP A 226 -11.33 -14.70 -8.44
C ASP A 226 -12.61 -14.48 -7.61
N ALA A 227 -12.53 -14.68 -6.29
CA ALA A 227 -13.64 -14.39 -5.37
C ALA A 227 -14.01 -12.90 -5.31
N ALA A 228 -13.12 -12.01 -5.76
CA ALA A 228 -13.33 -10.56 -5.77
C ALA A 228 -13.53 -9.95 -7.17
N THR A 229 -13.89 -10.75 -8.19
CA THR A 229 -14.03 -10.28 -9.59
C THR A 229 -15.06 -9.18 -9.79
N GLY A 230 -16.06 -9.07 -8.92
CA GLY A 230 -17.07 -8.01 -8.93
C GLY A 230 -16.69 -6.75 -8.10
N ILE A 231 -15.49 -6.68 -7.53
CA ILE A 231 -15.09 -5.61 -6.61
C ILE A 231 -14.02 -4.73 -7.26
N THR A 232 -14.36 -3.48 -7.55
CA THR A 232 -13.40 -2.48 -8.07
C THR A 232 -13.84 -1.05 -7.69
N GLY A 233 -12.86 -0.17 -7.44
CA GLY A 233 -13.10 1.22 -7.03
C GLY A 233 -13.42 1.39 -5.55
N GLU A 234 -13.31 0.33 -4.75
CA GLU A 234 -13.75 0.30 -3.36
C GLU A 234 -12.59 0.50 -2.37
N THR A 235 -12.95 1.07 -1.21
CA THR A 235 -12.10 1.08 -0.01
C THR A 235 -12.65 0.07 0.98
N ILE A 236 -11.90 -1.01 1.22
CA ILE A 236 -12.29 -2.07 2.15
C ILE A 236 -11.65 -1.80 3.51
N TYR A 237 -12.48 -1.63 4.54
CA TYR A 237 -12.02 -1.40 5.90
C TYR A 237 -11.64 -2.71 6.60
N VAL A 238 -10.43 -2.74 7.15
CA VAL A 238 -9.90 -3.83 7.98
C VAL A 238 -9.36 -3.21 9.26
N ASP A 239 -10.26 -2.82 10.16
CA ASP A 239 -9.97 -1.99 11.32
C ASP A 239 -10.76 -2.39 12.58
N CYS A 240 -11.27 -3.63 12.61
CA CYS A 240 -12.11 -4.15 13.67
C CYS A 240 -13.44 -3.38 13.87
N GLY A 241 -13.91 -2.68 12.82
CA GLY A 241 -15.14 -1.91 12.82
C GLY A 241 -14.99 -0.48 13.35
N TYR A 242 -13.76 -0.01 13.58
CA TYR A 242 -13.55 1.34 14.12
C TYR A 242 -14.14 2.44 13.24
N ASN A 243 -14.07 2.30 11.92
CA ASN A 243 -14.57 3.30 10.97
C ASN A 243 -16.06 3.62 11.09
N ILE A 244 -16.88 2.70 11.64
CA ILE A 244 -18.33 2.95 11.80
C ILE A 244 -18.68 3.72 13.08
N MET A 245 -17.69 3.94 13.97
CA MET A 245 -17.90 4.62 15.24
C MET A 245 -17.93 6.13 15.04
N GLY A 246 -18.90 6.81 15.68
CA GLY A 246 -19.10 8.25 15.58
C GLY A 246 -18.35 9.07 16.63
N PHE A 247 -17.64 8.44 17.59
CA PHE A 247 -16.98 9.11 18.72
C PHE A 247 -15.79 8.33 19.22
#